data_482ac4d14360f9ae2627a0e4d89e6a65
#
_entry.id   482ac4d14360f9ae2627a0e4d89e6a65
#
_cell.length_a   1.000
_cell.length_b   1.000
_cell.length_c   1.000
_cell.angle_alpha   90.00
_cell.angle_beta   90.00
_cell.angle_gamma   90.00
#
_symmetry.space_group_name_H-M   'P 1'
#
loop_
_entity.id
_entity.type
_entity.pdbx_description
1 polymer ?
#
loop_
_entity_poly.entity_id
_entity_poly.type
_entity_poly.pdbx_seq_one_letter_code
_entity_poly.pdbx_strand_id
1 'polypeptide(L)'
;MAERYMAYVGSYSYTGAAKGITSYDVDLEVGKLTKREEIEVNNSSYVICSHSQPVLYSIADEGVVSFRIGEDGALTRMNAVGINGLRGCHLSIDLQDKYICVSGYHDGKGTILGVNPDGSVGAIRYQFYNKGYGSIAERTFRPHVTCTRFTPDDKYVFSADSGIDQVKIFSFNEHDEELRQVDAIRCERGSSPRFFRFSADGRYMYLIYEVKNVIEVYTYEPGTRGPIMEKIQEIGTTKKQGEVLTAACAIRLTQDGSHVLVSNAGENTVTLFERDKDTGLLRFMNSLPISGDYPKDISLFPDGRHLAVANHQSNEMSFFTIDYERNLLIMNQRNIDVNQPNCIRFVKLP
;
A
#
# COMPACT_ATOMS: atom_id res chain seq x y z
N MET A 1 8.87 -24.99 16.78
CA MET A 1 7.70 -24.26 17.28
C MET A 1 6.89 -23.81 16.06
N ALA A 2 5.57 -23.78 16.14
CA ALA A 2 4.76 -23.24 15.05
C ALA A 2 5.07 -21.74 14.86
N GLU A 3 5.12 -21.28 13.62
CA GLU A 3 5.31 -19.85 13.32
C GLU A 3 4.12 -19.05 13.88
N ARG A 4 4.43 -17.95 14.56
CA ARG A 4 3.43 -17.07 15.14
C ARG A 4 3.41 -15.76 14.36
N TYR A 5 2.21 -15.23 14.16
CA TYR A 5 1.99 -13.98 13.44
C TYR A 5 1.10 -13.03 14.23
N MET A 6 1.36 -11.75 14.05
CA MET A 6 0.49 -10.66 14.49
C MET A 6 -0.04 -9.88 13.30
N ALA A 7 -1.20 -9.27 13.46
CA ALA A 7 -1.67 -8.25 12.53
C ALA A 7 -1.74 -6.89 13.23
N TYR A 8 -1.30 -5.85 12.53
CA TYR A 8 -1.39 -4.45 12.97
C TYR A 8 -2.24 -3.67 11.99
N VAL A 9 -3.24 -2.97 12.52
CA VAL A 9 -4.20 -2.18 11.75
C VAL A 9 -4.03 -0.72 12.11
N GLY A 10 -3.69 0.11 11.12
CA GLY A 10 -3.64 1.56 11.28
C GLY A 10 -5.03 2.18 11.08
N SER A 11 -5.41 3.10 11.95
CA SER A 11 -6.70 3.78 11.96
C SER A 11 -6.56 5.27 12.23
N TYR A 12 -7.51 6.07 11.73
CA TYR A 12 -7.62 7.46 12.18
C TYR A 12 -8.15 7.53 13.61
N SER A 13 -7.58 8.45 14.39
CA SER A 13 -7.92 8.64 15.80
C SER A 13 -8.52 10.01 16.12
N TYR A 14 -8.73 10.88 15.13
CA TYR A 14 -9.22 12.24 15.32
C TYR A 14 -10.65 12.32 15.90
N THR A 15 -11.43 11.24 15.79
CA THR A 15 -12.76 11.15 16.43
C THR A 15 -12.71 10.69 17.88
N GLY A 16 -11.55 10.21 18.37
CA GLY A 16 -11.40 9.58 19.67
C GLY A 16 -11.92 8.14 19.76
N ALA A 17 -12.52 7.59 18.68
CA ALA A 17 -13.08 6.24 18.67
C ALA A 17 -12.03 5.14 18.46
N ALA A 18 -10.83 5.47 17.99
CA ALA A 18 -9.67 4.58 17.92
C ALA A 18 -8.44 5.27 18.49
N LYS A 19 -7.45 4.49 18.94
CA LYS A 19 -6.17 5.01 19.46
C LYS A 19 -5.09 5.16 18.39
N GLY A 20 -5.31 4.63 17.19
CA GLY A 20 -4.39 4.74 16.06
C GLY A 20 -3.93 3.39 15.53
N ILE A 21 -3.28 2.55 16.32
CA ILE A 21 -2.91 1.18 15.93
C ILE A 21 -3.67 0.19 16.80
N THR A 22 -4.25 -0.84 16.16
CA THR A 22 -4.82 -2.00 16.88
C THR A 22 -4.04 -3.25 16.49
N SER A 23 -3.63 -4.04 17.47
CA SER A 23 -2.95 -5.33 17.27
C SER A 23 -3.91 -6.50 17.43
N TYR A 24 -3.63 -7.58 16.69
CA TYR A 24 -4.44 -8.80 16.67
C TYR A 24 -3.55 -10.03 16.67
N ASP A 25 -3.93 -11.05 17.42
CA ASP A 25 -3.44 -12.41 17.25
C ASP A 25 -3.99 -13.00 15.95
N VAL A 26 -3.16 -13.74 15.22
CA VAL A 26 -3.50 -14.31 13.90
C VAL A 26 -3.64 -15.81 14.01
N ASP A 27 -4.78 -16.33 13.62
CA ASP A 27 -5.03 -17.74 13.41
C ASP A 27 -5.01 -18.05 11.91
N LEU A 28 -3.96 -18.71 11.45
CA LEU A 28 -3.78 -19.07 10.04
C LEU A 28 -4.63 -20.27 9.60
N GLU A 29 -5.03 -21.17 10.52
CA GLU A 29 -5.78 -22.37 10.15
C GLU A 29 -7.19 -22.01 9.65
N VAL A 30 -7.79 -21.00 10.29
CA VAL A 30 -9.17 -20.57 9.98
C VAL A 30 -9.25 -19.14 9.42
N GLY A 31 -8.11 -18.46 9.26
CA GLY A 31 -8.05 -17.09 8.74
C GLY A 31 -8.80 -16.09 9.62
N LYS A 32 -8.55 -16.13 10.95
CA LYS A 32 -9.20 -15.27 11.94
C LYS A 32 -8.22 -14.35 12.64
N LEU A 33 -8.76 -13.19 13.05
CA LEU A 33 -8.08 -12.24 13.91
C LEU A 33 -8.81 -12.12 15.26
N THR A 34 -8.03 -12.08 16.35
CA THR A 34 -8.53 -11.80 17.69
C THR A 34 -7.88 -10.53 18.21
N LYS A 35 -8.69 -9.51 18.52
CA LYS A 35 -8.18 -8.22 19.04
C LYS A 35 -7.40 -8.44 20.33
N ARG A 36 -6.25 -7.77 20.41
CA ARG A 36 -5.36 -7.83 21.56
C ARG A 36 -5.30 -6.51 22.31
N GLU A 37 -4.74 -5.48 21.69
CA GLU A 37 -4.60 -4.17 22.31
C GLU A 37 -4.69 -3.02 21.32
N GLU A 38 -4.85 -1.82 21.83
CA GLU A 38 -4.78 -0.58 21.06
C GLU A 38 -3.60 0.25 21.53
N ILE A 39 -2.80 0.73 20.58
CA ILE A 39 -1.61 1.53 20.79
C ILE A 39 -1.87 2.95 20.32
N GLU A 40 -1.54 3.93 21.17
CA GLU A 40 -1.79 5.33 20.89
C GLU A 40 -0.81 5.90 19.87
N VAL A 41 -1.36 6.29 18.71
CA VAL A 41 -0.68 6.99 17.62
C VAL A 41 -1.66 7.93 16.95
N ASN A 42 -1.35 9.22 16.92
CA ASN A 42 -2.23 10.20 16.31
C ASN A 42 -2.40 9.93 14.82
N ASN A 43 -3.62 9.49 14.44
CA ASN A 43 -4.02 9.28 13.04
C ASN A 43 -3.08 8.37 12.24
N SER A 44 -2.85 7.14 12.74
CA SER A 44 -2.10 6.10 12.02
C SER A 44 -2.76 5.78 10.69
N SER A 45 -2.41 6.55 9.65
CA SER A 45 -3.00 6.39 8.31
C SER A 45 -2.40 5.24 7.52
N TYR A 46 -1.19 4.81 7.86
CA TYR A 46 -0.50 3.69 7.21
C TYR A 46 0.58 3.11 8.11
N VAL A 47 0.73 1.78 8.10
CA VAL A 47 1.80 1.06 8.79
C VAL A 47 2.55 0.16 7.83
N ILE A 48 3.86 -0.01 8.06
CA ILE A 48 4.72 -0.97 7.37
C ILE A 48 5.68 -1.61 8.38
N CYS A 49 6.31 -2.71 7.97
CA CYS A 49 7.33 -3.38 8.78
C CYS A 49 8.67 -3.42 8.04
N SER A 50 9.74 -3.44 8.79
CA SER A 50 11.07 -3.78 8.30
C SER A 50 11.08 -5.21 7.76
N HIS A 51 11.93 -5.49 6.79
CA HIS A 51 12.12 -6.83 6.23
C HIS A 51 13.04 -7.69 7.11
N SER A 52 14.01 -7.05 7.76
CA SER A 52 15.12 -7.74 8.46
C SER A 52 15.06 -7.62 9.99
N GLN A 53 14.31 -6.64 10.52
CA GLN A 53 14.26 -6.37 11.96
C GLN A 53 12.81 -6.39 12.48
N PRO A 54 12.59 -6.72 13.76
CA PRO A 54 11.27 -6.69 14.36
C PRO A 54 10.85 -5.22 14.67
N VAL A 55 10.65 -4.43 13.63
CA VAL A 55 10.29 -3.01 13.72
C VAL A 55 9.08 -2.70 12.84
N LEU A 56 8.13 -1.98 13.41
CA LEU A 56 6.97 -1.43 12.72
C LEU A 56 7.10 0.09 12.64
N TYR A 57 6.78 0.63 11.46
CA TYR A 57 6.70 2.07 11.23
C TYR A 57 5.27 2.49 10.97
N SER A 58 4.86 3.58 11.58
CA SER A 58 3.53 4.17 11.40
C SER A 58 3.62 5.63 11.00
N ILE A 59 2.76 6.05 10.10
CA ILE A 59 2.45 7.47 9.95
C ILE A 59 1.78 7.96 11.22
N ALA A 60 2.09 9.18 11.61
CA ALA A 60 1.41 9.95 12.63
C ALA A 60 1.25 11.39 12.15
N ASP A 61 0.49 12.23 12.88
CA ASP A 61 0.32 13.65 12.50
C ASP A 61 1.67 14.41 12.50
N GLU A 62 2.56 14.05 13.40
CA GLU A 62 3.90 14.62 13.51
C GLU A 62 4.90 14.10 12.47
N GLY A 63 4.60 13.01 11.77
CA GLY A 63 5.51 12.41 10.80
C GLY A 63 5.48 10.88 10.79
N VAL A 64 6.62 10.24 11.06
CA VAL A 64 6.75 8.78 11.13
C VAL A 64 7.26 8.36 12.51
N VAL A 65 6.59 7.38 13.10
CA VAL A 65 6.93 6.77 14.39
C VAL A 65 7.41 5.35 14.17
N SER A 66 8.46 4.92 14.85
CA SER A 66 8.94 3.54 14.87
C SER A 66 8.65 2.85 16.20
N PHE A 67 8.36 1.55 16.12
CA PHE A 67 8.09 0.69 17.25
C PHE A 67 8.90 -0.60 17.13
N ARG A 68 9.50 -1.04 18.25
CA ARG A 68 10.06 -2.38 18.39
C ARG A 68 8.90 -3.36 18.61
N ILE A 69 8.91 -4.46 17.88
CA ILE A 69 7.97 -5.57 18.04
C ILE A 69 8.61 -6.57 19.00
N GLY A 70 7.99 -6.81 20.14
CA GLY A 70 8.44 -7.81 21.12
C GLY A 70 8.15 -9.25 20.67
N GLU A 71 8.73 -10.23 21.34
CA GLU A 71 8.50 -11.67 21.09
C GLU A 71 7.01 -12.06 21.24
N ASP A 72 6.30 -11.33 22.07
CA ASP A 72 4.84 -11.48 22.26
C ASP A 72 4.01 -10.65 21.28
N GLY A 73 4.63 -9.81 20.44
CA GLY A 73 3.97 -8.92 19.50
C GLY A 73 3.58 -7.55 20.09
N ALA A 74 3.92 -7.26 21.34
CA ALA A 74 3.70 -5.92 21.92
C ALA A 74 4.59 -4.88 21.24
N LEU A 75 4.06 -3.65 21.06
CA LEU A 75 4.78 -2.54 20.44
C LEU A 75 5.40 -1.63 21.50
N THR A 76 6.71 -1.43 21.44
CA THR A 76 7.45 -0.45 22.25
C THR A 76 7.91 0.70 21.36
N ARG A 77 7.45 1.93 21.63
CA ARG A 77 7.84 3.12 20.87
C ARG A 77 9.36 3.34 20.97
N MET A 78 10.01 3.51 19.83
CA MET A 78 11.43 3.82 19.73
C MET A 78 11.65 5.33 19.58
N ASN A 79 11.20 5.90 18.47
CA ASN A 79 11.31 7.34 18.20
C ASN A 79 10.22 7.83 17.24
N ALA A 80 10.24 9.12 16.95
CA ALA A 80 9.44 9.76 15.91
C ALA A 80 10.28 10.82 15.20
N VAL A 81 10.05 10.96 13.88
CA VAL A 81 10.73 11.97 13.04
C VAL A 81 9.69 12.72 12.22
N GLY A 82 9.71 14.04 12.33
CA GLY A 82 8.85 14.93 11.54
C GLY A 82 9.25 14.95 10.08
N ILE A 83 8.27 15.13 9.19
CA ILE A 83 8.46 15.18 7.73
C ILE A 83 8.41 16.60 7.15
N ASN A 84 8.41 17.63 8.00
CA ASN A 84 8.36 19.04 7.60
C ASN A 84 7.20 19.35 6.62
N GLY A 85 6.01 18.83 6.91
CA GLY A 85 4.82 19.00 6.06
C GLY A 85 3.57 18.40 6.67
N LEU A 86 2.55 18.22 5.83
CA LEU A 86 1.29 17.61 6.25
C LEU A 86 1.45 16.09 6.41
N ARG A 87 0.56 15.49 7.19
CA ARG A 87 0.54 14.05 7.43
C ARG A 87 0.61 13.24 6.14
N GLY A 88 1.46 12.22 6.12
CA GLY A 88 1.56 11.27 5.02
C GLY A 88 0.28 10.41 4.86
N CYS A 89 0.14 9.78 3.70
CA CYS A 89 -0.95 8.85 3.39
C CYS A 89 -0.47 7.43 3.08
N HIS A 90 0.81 7.25 2.76
CA HIS A 90 1.39 5.95 2.41
C HIS A 90 2.85 5.88 2.83
N LEU A 91 3.27 4.69 3.26
CA LEU A 91 4.67 4.33 3.54
C LEU A 91 5.12 3.18 2.66
N SER A 92 6.39 3.20 2.30
CA SER A 92 7.12 2.04 1.80
C SER A 92 8.54 2.04 2.37
N ILE A 93 9.17 0.90 2.38
CA ILE A 93 10.58 0.73 2.74
C ILE A 93 11.29 0.03 1.59
N ASP A 94 12.54 0.36 1.34
CA ASP A 94 13.39 -0.32 0.36
C ASP A 94 13.73 -1.74 0.81
N LEU A 95 14.22 -2.58 -0.09
CA LEU A 95 14.50 -4.00 0.22
C LEU A 95 15.65 -4.19 1.21
N GLN A 96 16.52 -3.19 1.37
CA GLN A 96 17.66 -3.24 2.27
C GLN A 96 17.37 -2.65 3.66
N ASP A 97 16.13 -2.19 3.91
CA ASP A 97 15.72 -1.49 5.14
C ASP A 97 16.56 -0.24 5.46
N LYS A 98 17.04 0.47 4.45
CA LYS A 98 17.83 1.69 4.60
C LYS A 98 17.01 2.96 4.55
N TYR A 99 15.89 2.95 3.79
CA TYR A 99 15.11 4.12 3.46
C TYR A 99 13.61 3.89 3.54
N ILE A 100 12.91 4.82 4.18
CA ILE A 100 11.45 4.86 4.23
C ILE A 100 10.96 6.00 3.33
N CYS A 101 10.10 5.68 2.36
CA CYS A 101 9.38 6.66 1.57
C CYS A 101 8.05 7.00 2.20
N VAL A 102 7.77 8.29 2.34
CA VAL A 102 6.48 8.84 2.80
C VAL A 102 5.84 9.61 1.66
N SER A 103 4.60 9.28 1.34
CA SER A 103 3.81 9.99 0.34
C SER A 103 2.88 10.98 1.00
N GLY A 104 2.90 12.24 0.57
CA GLY A 104 2.08 13.34 1.08
C GLY A 104 0.97 13.71 0.10
N TYR A 105 -0.24 13.24 0.37
CA TYR A 105 -1.43 13.53 -0.44
C TYR A 105 -1.81 15.02 -0.40
N HIS A 106 -1.75 15.61 0.80
CA HIS A 106 -2.27 16.95 1.02
C HIS A 106 -1.35 18.08 0.55
N ASP A 107 -0.05 17.83 0.47
CA ASP A 107 0.97 18.82 0.10
C ASP A 107 1.73 18.46 -1.20
N GLY A 108 1.36 17.34 -1.85
CA GLY A 108 2.00 16.93 -3.12
C GLY A 108 3.49 16.63 -2.99
N LYS A 109 3.89 16.12 -1.81
CA LYS A 109 5.28 15.92 -1.44
C LYS A 109 5.63 14.44 -1.28
N GLY A 110 6.84 14.07 -1.68
CA GLY A 110 7.49 12.83 -1.25
C GLY A 110 8.64 13.13 -0.30
N THR A 111 8.76 12.34 0.77
CA THR A 111 9.86 12.41 1.73
C THR A 111 10.54 11.07 1.85
N ILE A 112 11.86 11.04 1.79
CA ILE A 112 12.68 9.85 2.04
C ILE A 112 13.42 10.06 3.36
N LEU A 113 13.15 9.17 4.31
CA LEU A 113 13.79 9.10 5.62
C LEU A 113 14.84 7.98 5.60
N GLY A 114 15.94 8.17 6.28
CA GLY A 114 16.87 7.08 6.56
C GLY A 114 16.31 6.14 7.63
N VAL A 115 16.87 4.94 7.73
CA VAL A 115 16.67 4.00 8.84
C VAL A 115 17.98 3.90 9.61
N ASN A 116 17.92 4.03 10.92
CA ASN A 116 19.10 3.90 11.79
C ASN A 116 19.50 2.41 11.95
N PRO A 117 20.75 2.11 12.36
CA PRO A 117 21.20 0.73 12.54
C PRO A 117 20.36 -0.11 13.52
N ASP A 118 19.71 0.53 14.50
CA ASP A 118 18.82 -0.12 15.46
C ASP A 118 17.39 -0.33 14.92
N GLY A 119 17.13 0.08 13.66
CA GLY A 119 15.83 0.05 13.00
C GLY A 119 14.94 1.24 13.31
N SER A 120 15.34 2.20 14.15
CA SER A 120 14.54 3.40 14.38
C SER A 120 14.53 4.32 13.16
N VAL A 121 13.50 5.20 13.05
CA VAL A 121 13.43 6.16 11.95
C VAL A 121 14.59 7.15 12.05
N GLY A 122 15.33 7.33 10.95
CA GLY A 122 16.43 8.28 10.84
C GLY A 122 15.98 9.64 10.30
N ALA A 123 16.96 10.51 10.06
CA ALA A 123 16.73 11.85 9.53
C ALA A 123 16.16 11.85 8.12
N ILE A 124 15.53 12.96 7.73
CA ILE A 124 15.16 13.22 6.34
C ILE A 124 16.43 13.22 5.50
N ARG A 125 16.43 12.39 4.45
CA ARG A 125 17.50 12.36 3.44
C ARG A 125 17.14 13.23 2.26
N TYR A 126 15.90 13.07 1.73
CA TYR A 126 15.43 13.79 0.56
C TYR A 126 13.98 14.19 0.71
N GLN A 127 13.64 15.29 0.04
CA GLN A 127 12.27 15.72 -0.16
C GLN A 127 12.11 16.26 -1.57
N PHE A 128 10.99 15.95 -2.20
CA PHE A 128 10.60 16.54 -3.48
C PHE A 128 9.16 17.01 -3.42
N TYR A 129 8.86 18.06 -4.16
CA TYR A 129 7.52 18.61 -4.31
C TYR A 129 7.11 18.47 -5.76
N ASN A 130 5.98 17.85 -5.99
CA ASN A 130 5.42 17.83 -7.32
C ASN A 130 4.82 19.18 -7.66
N LYS A 131 4.96 19.57 -8.92
CA LYS A 131 4.37 20.80 -9.49
C LYS A 131 3.58 20.40 -10.71
N GLY A 132 2.48 21.11 -10.97
CA GLY A 132 1.64 20.89 -12.13
C GLY A 132 0.17 21.00 -11.80
N TYR A 133 -0.64 20.89 -12.84
CA TYR A 133 -2.09 20.86 -12.76
C TYR A 133 -2.57 19.62 -13.50
N GLY A 134 -3.52 18.91 -12.91
CA GLY A 134 -4.19 17.78 -13.53
C GLY A 134 -5.44 18.21 -14.31
N SER A 135 -6.48 17.41 -14.26
CA SER A 135 -7.80 17.77 -14.79
C SER A 135 -8.47 18.82 -13.89
N ILE A 136 -9.55 19.46 -14.40
CA ILE A 136 -10.32 20.46 -13.63
C ILE A 136 -11.21 19.80 -12.56
N ALA A 137 -11.24 18.47 -12.48
CA ALA A 137 -12.01 17.74 -11.50
C ALA A 137 -11.47 17.97 -10.07
N GLU A 138 -12.35 17.97 -9.08
CA GLU A 138 -12.08 18.31 -7.68
C GLU A 138 -10.88 17.59 -7.06
N ARG A 139 -10.61 16.34 -7.48
CA ARG A 139 -9.50 15.52 -6.95
C ARG A 139 -8.20 15.61 -7.74
N THR A 140 -8.18 16.30 -8.88
CA THR A 140 -7.04 16.29 -9.82
C THR A 140 -6.60 17.68 -10.25
N PHE A 141 -6.86 18.71 -9.45
CA PHE A 141 -6.49 20.09 -9.79
C PHE A 141 -5.12 20.54 -9.26
N ARG A 142 -4.51 19.76 -8.38
CA ARG A 142 -3.18 20.02 -7.78
C ARG A 142 -2.47 18.70 -7.47
N PRO A 143 -1.16 18.73 -7.20
CA PRO A 143 -0.43 17.51 -6.84
C PRO A 143 -0.99 16.82 -5.60
N HIS A 144 -1.10 15.49 -5.67
CA HIS A 144 -1.52 14.57 -4.62
C HIS A 144 -0.68 13.30 -4.71
N VAL A 145 0.47 13.27 -4.03
CA VAL A 145 1.35 12.08 -4.02
C VAL A 145 0.70 10.98 -3.20
N THR A 146 0.36 9.86 -3.87
CA THR A 146 -0.38 8.73 -3.26
C THR A 146 0.50 7.52 -2.96
N CYS A 147 1.55 7.29 -3.73
CA CYS A 147 2.44 6.14 -3.56
C CYS A 147 3.86 6.49 -4.02
N THR A 148 4.81 6.41 -3.13
CA THR A 148 6.24 6.54 -3.44
C THR A 148 6.94 5.27 -3.00
N ARG A 149 7.75 4.65 -3.90
CA ARG A 149 8.45 3.39 -3.64
C ARG A 149 9.77 3.34 -4.39
N PHE A 150 10.73 2.64 -3.79
CA PHE A 150 11.91 2.17 -4.53
C PHE A 150 11.53 1.06 -5.51
N THR A 151 12.27 0.98 -6.60
CA THR A 151 12.26 -0.17 -7.51
C THR A 151 12.91 -1.38 -6.85
N PRO A 152 12.64 -2.63 -7.33
CA PRO A 152 13.21 -3.84 -6.72
C PRO A 152 14.74 -3.92 -6.74
N ASP A 153 15.40 -3.12 -7.58
CA ASP A 153 16.86 -3.02 -7.68
C ASP A 153 17.45 -1.79 -6.95
N ASP A 154 16.60 -1.07 -6.20
CA ASP A 154 16.91 0.15 -5.44
C ASP A 154 17.53 1.31 -6.26
N LYS A 155 17.51 1.25 -7.61
CA LYS A 155 18.10 2.27 -8.47
C LYS A 155 17.24 3.50 -8.69
N TYR A 156 15.90 3.32 -8.61
CA TYR A 156 14.96 4.38 -8.87
C TYR A 156 13.91 4.48 -7.76
N VAL A 157 13.37 5.69 -7.61
CA VAL A 157 12.19 5.97 -6.81
C VAL A 157 11.05 6.38 -7.73
N PHE A 158 9.96 5.64 -7.69
CA PHE A 158 8.74 5.95 -8.41
C PHE A 158 7.76 6.64 -7.49
N SER A 159 7.08 7.68 -7.98
CA SER A 159 6.11 8.45 -7.21
C SER A 159 4.86 8.70 -8.02
N ALA A 160 3.78 7.97 -7.69
CA ALA A 160 2.47 8.18 -8.28
C ALA A 160 1.81 9.42 -7.68
N ASP A 161 1.31 10.29 -8.54
CA ASP A 161 0.60 11.51 -8.18
C ASP A 161 -0.76 11.52 -8.86
N SER A 162 -1.80 11.29 -8.05
CA SER A 162 -3.18 11.24 -8.54
C SER A 162 -3.73 12.60 -8.95
N GLY A 163 -3.12 13.68 -8.48
CA GLY A 163 -3.58 15.04 -8.74
C GLY A 163 -3.11 15.63 -10.06
N ILE A 164 -2.02 15.11 -10.62
CA ILE A 164 -1.45 15.58 -11.90
C ILE A 164 -1.35 14.48 -12.96
N ASP A 165 -1.96 13.32 -12.71
CA ASP A 165 -2.01 12.18 -13.63
C ASP A 165 -0.61 11.74 -14.12
N GLN A 166 0.33 11.58 -13.18
CA GLN A 166 1.71 11.18 -13.51
C GLN A 166 2.27 10.19 -12.48
N VAL A 167 3.18 9.35 -12.95
CA VAL A 167 4.13 8.65 -12.08
C VAL A 167 5.51 9.22 -12.39
N LYS A 168 6.06 10.01 -11.47
CA LYS A 168 7.41 10.56 -11.61
C LYS A 168 8.45 9.52 -11.24
N ILE A 169 9.56 9.52 -11.96
CA ILE A 169 10.65 8.57 -11.81
C ILE A 169 11.92 9.35 -11.51
N PHE A 170 12.52 9.02 -10.37
CA PHE A 170 13.76 9.64 -9.92
C PHE A 170 14.86 8.59 -9.90
N SER A 171 16.06 8.94 -10.39
CA SER A 171 17.26 8.19 -10.07
C SER A 171 17.66 8.49 -8.63
N PHE A 172 18.09 7.46 -7.94
CA PHE A 172 18.57 7.56 -6.57
C PHE A 172 20.06 7.17 -6.54
N ASN A 173 20.87 8.09 -6.05
CA ASN A 173 22.30 7.83 -5.84
C ASN A 173 22.62 7.98 -4.35
N GLU A 174 22.87 6.84 -3.70
CA GLU A 174 23.18 6.78 -2.27
C GLU A 174 24.49 7.52 -1.94
N HIS A 175 25.48 7.50 -2.84
CA HIS A 175 26.80 8.09 -2.58
C HIS A 175 26.80 9.62 -2.67
N ASP A 176 26.07 10.16 -3.66
CA ASP A 176 26.02 11.60 -3.89
C ASP A 176 24.87 12.26 -3.15
N GLU A 177 24.08 11.46 -2.43
CA GLU A 177 22.85 11.91 -1.77
C GLU A 177 21.96 12.74 -2.72
N GLU A 178 21.86 12.33 -3.99
CA GLU A 178 21.09 13.03 -5.01
C GLU A 178 19.84 12.26 -5.43
N LEU A 179 18.70 12.94 -5.43
CA LEU A 179 17.45 12.48 -6.00
C LEU A 179 17.12 13.33 -7.22
N ARG A 180 17.32 12.77 -8.43
CA ARG A 180 17.12 13.47 -9.69
C ARG A 180 15.98 12.89 -10.49
N GLN A 181 15.00 13.71 -10.88
CA GLN A 181 13.95 13.26 -11.80
C GLN A 181 14.58 12.93 -13.17
N VAL A 182 14.41 11.69 -13.63
CA VAL A 182 14.97 11.18 -14.90
C VAL A 182 13.89 10.92 -15.94
N ASP A 183 12.65 10.60 -15.49
CA ASP A 183 11.54 10.30 -16.41
C ASP A 183 10.19 10.53 -15.71
N ALA A 184 9.09 10.32 -16.45
CA ALA A 184 7.73 10.28 -15.92
C ALA A 184 6.79 9.48 -16.84
N ILE A 185 5.99 8.59 -16.27
CA ILE A 185 4.84 8.02 -16.97
C ILE A 185 3.75 9.08 -16.96
N ARG A 186 3.32 9.51 -18.15
CA ARG A 186 2.19 10.43 -18.33
C ARG A 186 0.94 9.59 -18.51
N CYS A 187 0.10 9.62 -17.49
CA CYS A 187 -1.15 8.89 -17.47
C CYS A 187 -2.25 9.63 -18.23
N GLU A 188 -3.32 8.94 -18.57
CA GLU A 188 -4.50 9.58 -19.16
C GLU A 188 -5.06 10.66 -18.21
N ARG A 189 -5.47 11.77 -18.77
CA ARG A 189 -5.97 12.90 -17.98
C ARG A 189 -7.25 12.56 -17.23
N GLY A 190 -7.25 12.79 -15.92
CA GLY A 190 -8.34 12.44 -15.01
C GLY A 190 -8.37 10.98 -14.59
N SER A 191 -7.37 10.19 -14.94
CA SER A 191 -7.28 8.77 -14.58
C SER A 191 -6.95 8.52 -13.11
N SER A 192 -6.17 9.42 -12.49
CA SER A 192 -5.79 9.37 -11.07
C SER A 192 -4.98 8.12 -10.69
N PRO A 193 -3.68 8.03 -11.10
CA PRO A 193 -2.82 6.92 -10.69
C PRO A 193 -2.66 6.91 -9.16
N ARG A 194 -2.86 5.74 -8.53
CA ARG A 194 -2.94 5.64 -7.08
C ARG A 194 -1.83 4.81 -6.44
N PHE A 195 -1.83 3.52 -6.69
CA PHE A 195 -0.84 2.60 -6.14
C PHE A 195 -0.25 1.73 -7.23
N PHE A 196 1.00 1.34 -7.02
CA PHE A 196 1.65 0.35 -7.87
C PHE A 196 2.42 -0.68 -7.05
N ARG A 197 2.63 -1.83 -7.65
CA ARG A 197 3.45 -2.92 -7.13
C ARG A 197 4.32 -3.47 -8.25
N PHE A 198 5.54 -3.83 -7.91
CA PHE A 198 6.38 -4.64 -8.79
C PHE A 198 6.13 -6.12 -8.51
N SER A 199 6.30 -6.95 -9.53
CA SER A 199 6.41 -8.40 -9.35
C SER A 199 7.66 -8.73 -8.53
N ALA A 200 7.67 -9.89 -7.87
CA ALA A 200 8.79 -10.30 -7.02
C ALA A 200 10.12 -10.45 -7.79
N ASP A 201 10.05 -10.80 -9.09
CA ASP A 201 11.18 -10.89 -10.00
C ASP A 201 11.63 -9.52 -10.57
N GLY A 202 10.92 -8.44 -10.21
CA GLY A 202 11.22 -7.08 -10.63
C GLY A 202 10.93 -6.77 -12.11
N ARG A 203 10.44 -7.70 -12.91
CA ARG A 203 10.26 -7.52 -14.36
C ARG A 203 9.02 -6.72 -14.76
N TYR A 204 8.02 -6.65 -13.89
CA TYR A 204 6.72 -6.04 -14.20
C TYR A 204 6.26 -5.11 -13.10
N MET A 205 5.60 -4.01 -13.49
CA MET A 205 4.91 -3.09 -12.59
C MET A 205 3.41 -3.08 -12.90
N TYR A 206 2.59 -3.15 -11.87
CA TYR A 206 1.13 -3.08 -11.91
C TYR A 206 0.68 -1.78 -11.26
N LEU A 207 0.14 -0.86 -12.04
CA LEU A 207 -0.31 0.45 -11.62
C LEU A 207 -1.84 0.51 -11.65
N ILE A 208 -2.48 0.79 -10.51
CA ILE A 208 -3.94 1.01 -10.44
C ILE A 208 -4.28 2.49 -10.51
N TYR A 209 -5.43 2.76 -11.11
CA TYR A 209 -5.99 4.09 -11.27
C TYR A 209 -7.30 4.23 -10.50
N GLU A 210 -7.35 5.20 -9.58
CA GLU A 210 -8.49 5.39 -8.68
C GLU A 210 -9.77 5.75 -9.43
N VAL A 211 -9.71 6.68 -10.38
CA VAL A 211 -10.89 7.17 -11.10
C VAL A 211 -11.19 6.34 -12.35
N LYS A 212 -10.16 5.98 -13.10
CA LYS A 212 -10.34 5.17 -14.33
C LYS A 212 -10.72 3.72 -14.04
N ASN A 213 -10.42 3.21 -12.84
CA ASN A 213 -10.71 1.83 -12.41
C ASN A 213 -10.10 0.76 -13.34
N VAL A 214 -8.82 0.93 -13.66
CA VAL A 214 -8.03 -0.02 -14.44
C VAL A 214 -6.72 -0.34 -13.75
N ILE A 215 -6.10 -1.44 -14.18
CA ILE A 215 -4.69 -1.73 -13.97
C ILE A 215 -3.98 -1.54 -15.30
N GLU A 216 -2.92 -0.77 -15.32
CA GLU A 216 -1.93 -0.81 -16.41
C GLU A 216 -0.76 -1.68 -15.99
N VAL A 217 -0.34 -2.56 -16.89
CA VAL A 217 0.83 -3.43 -16.69
C VAL A 217 1.97 -2.91 -17.56
N TYR A 218 3.11 -2.72 -16.92
CA TYR A 218 4.34 -2.27 -17.56
C TYR A 218 5.44 -3.31 -17.40
N THR A 219 6.26 -3.48 -18.43
CA THR A 219 7.60 -4.08 -18.25
C THR A 219 8.49 -3.11 -17.49
N TYR A 220 9.51 -3.62 -16.82
CA TYR A 220 10.53 -2.84 -16.15
C TYR A 220 11.90 -3.45 -16.38
N GLU A 221 12.83 -2.64 -16.88
CA GLU A 221 14.25 -2.96 -16.98
C GLU A 221 15.06 -1.73 -16.51
N PRO A 222 16.09 -1.91 -15.67
CA PRO A 222 16.96 -0.80 -15.29
C PRO A 222 17.81 -0.36 -16.49
N GLY A 223 17.75 0.93 -16.82
CA GLY A 223 18.56 1.51 -17.88
C GLY A 223 19.70 2.40 -17.35
N THR A 224 20.53 2.92 -18.21
CA THR A 224 21.66 3.80 -17.85
C THR A 224 21.28 5.26 -17.61
N ARG A 225 20.18 5.73 -18.22
CA ARG A 225 19.70 7.11 -18.12
C ARG A 225 18.33 7.23 -17.43
N GLY A 226 17.67 6.14 -17.22
CA GLY A 226 16.35 5.95 -16.65
C GLY A 226 15.88 4.53 -16.93
N PRO A 227 14.81 4.05 -16.29
CA PRO A 227 14.29 2.72 -16.56
C PRO A 227 13.71 2.62 -17.97
N ILE A 228 13.79 1.44 -18.57
CA ILE A 228 13.12 1.11 -19.83
C ILE A 228 11.80 0.48 -19.46
N MET A 229 10.70 1.07 -19.91
CA MET A 229 9.36 0.62 -19.57
C MET A 229 8.45 0.64 -20.79
N GLU A 230 7.64 -0.39 -20.94
CA GLU A 230 6.62 -0.49 -21.98
C GLU A 230 5.29 -0.87 -21.33
N LYS A 231 4.21 -0.16 -21.69
CA LYS A 231 2.85 -0.57 -21.33
C LYS A 231 2.43 -1.74 -22.19
N ILE A 232 2.23 -2.91 -21.59
CA ILE A 232 1.88 -4.14 -22.28
C ILE A 232 0.41 -4.52 -22.13
N GLN A 233 -0.31 -3.95 -21.15
CA GLN A 233 -1.71 -4.23 -20.93
C GLN A 233 -2.41 -3.09 -20.21
N GLU A 234 -3.71 -2.95 -20.48
CA GLU A 234 -4.68 -2.21 -19.66
C GLU A 234 -5.90 -3.13 -19.44
N ILE A 235 -6.36 -3.27 -18.18
CA ILE A 235 -7.47 -4.15 -17.82
C ILE A 235 -8.32 -3.53 -16.71
N GLY A 236 -9.66 -3.62 -16.84
CA GLY A 236 -10.59 -3.05 -15.85
C GLY A 236 -10.54 -3.77 -14.51
N THR A 237 -10.76 -3.02 -13.41
CA THR A 237 -10.81 -3.56 -12.05
C THR A 237 -12.23 -3.96 -11.62
N THR A 238 -13.25 -3.64 -12.40
CA THR A 238 -14.66 -3.90 -12.11
C THR A 238 -15.35 -4.61 -13.28
N LYS A 239 -16.45 -5.32 -13.00
CA LYS A 239 -17.27 -5.96 -14.07
C LYS A 239 -18.03 -4.94 -14.89
N LYS A 240 -18.44 -3.84 -14.28
CA LYS A 240 -19.36 -2.84 -14.83
C LYS A 240 -18.66 -1.49 -14.88
N GLN A 241 -17.84 -1.28 -15.88
CA GLN A 241 -17.18 0.01 -16.05
C GLN A 241 -18.22 1.12 -16.30
N GLY A 242 -18.20 2.15 -15.47
CA GLY A 242 -19.01 3.37 -15.63
C GLY A 242 -20.43 3.33 -15.09
N GLU A 243 -20.93 2.20 -14.58
CA GLU A 243 -22.31 2.11 -14.05
C GLU A 243 -22.42 2.57 -12.59
N VAL A 244 -21.34 2.48 -11.80
CA VAL A 244 -21.29 2.86 -10.39
C VAL A 244 -20.07 3.75 -10.15
N LEU A 245 -20.20 4.78 -9.32
CA LEU A 245 -19.04 5.50 -8.82
C LEU A 245 -18.20 4.57 -7.96
N THR A 246 -17.05 4.19 -8.48
CA THR A 246 -16.12 3.29 -7.82
C THR A 246 -14.70 3.81 -7.89
N ALA A 247 -13.85 3.38 -6.98
CA ALA A 247 -12.47 3.79 -6.85
C ALA A 247 -11.59 2.58 -6.57
N ALA A 248 -10.63 2.25 -7.44
CA ALA A 248 -9.63 1.24 -7.15
C ALA A 248 -8.72 1.75 -6.02
N CYS A 249 -8.70 1.06 -4.86
CA CYS A 249 -8.07 1.56 -3.66
C CYS A 249 -6.74 0.89 -3.32
N ALA A 250 -6.66 -0.42 -3.35
CA ALA A 250 -5.46 -1.18 -2.99
C ALA A 250 -5.18 -2.27 -4.01
N ILE A 251 -3.90 -2.61 -4.16
CA ILE A 251 -3.42 -3.71 -5.01
C ILE A 251 -2.47 -4.59 -4.21
N ARG A 252 -2.62 -5.92 -4.33
CA ARG A 252 -1.75 -6.94 -3.75
C ARG A 252 -1.44 -8.02 -4.76
N LEU A 253 -0.20 -8.49 -4.74
CA LEU A 253 0.20 -9.72 -5.43
C LEU A 253 0.26 -10.84 -4.39
N THR A 254 -0.09 -12.06 -4.79
CA THR A 254 0.15 -13.26 -3.97
C THR A 254 1.66 -13.48 -3.83
N GLN A 255 2.07 -14.15 -2.76
CA GLN A 255 3.49 -14.40 -2.47
C GLN A 255 4.15 -15.23 -3.58
N ASP A 256 3.43 -16.17 -4.15
CA ASP A 256 3.87 -17.00 -5.29
C ASP A 256 3.82 -16.27 -6.63
N GLY A 257 3.27 -15.04 -6.66
CA GLY A 257 3.14 -14.19 -7.84
C GLY A 257 2.12 -14.69 -8.89
N SER A 258 1.25 -15.64 -8.54
CA SER A 258 0.26 -16.20 -9.49
C SER A 258 -1.01 -15.37 -9.65
N HIS A 259 -1.31 -14.50 -8.67
CA HIS A 259 -2.53 -13.70 -8.69
C HIS A 259 -2.28 -12.25 -8.27
N VAL A 260 -3.19 -11.39 -8.73
CA VAL A 260 -3.29 -9.99 -8.31
C VAL A 260 -4.70 -9.74 -7.78
N LEU A 261 -4.79 -9.03 -6.67
CA LEU A 261 -6.05 -8.64 -6.04
C LEU A 261 -6.14 -7.12 -5.99
N VAL A 262 -7.32 -6.58 -6.31
CA VAL A 262 -7.61 -5.13 -6.23
C VAL A 262 -8.91 -4.91 -5.48
N SER A 263 -8.92 -3.98 -4.52
CA SER A 263 -10.14 -3.53 -3.88
C SER A 263 -10.75 -2.32 -4.58
N ASN A 264 -12.07 -2.29 -4.70
CA ASN A 264 -12.85 -1.23 -5.34
C ASN A 264 -13.86 -0.66 -4.35
N ALA A 265 -13.63 0.58 -3.90
CA ALA A 265 -14.56 1.31 -3.04
C ALA A 265 -15.73 1.85 -3.86
N GLY A 266 -16.92 1.91 -3.29
CA GLY A 266 -18.17 2.28 -3.99
C GLY A 266 -18.88 1.05 -4.53
N GLU A 267 -18.28 0.27 -5.41
CA GLU A 267 -18.79 -1.07 -5.77
C GLU A 267 -18.63 -2.06 -4.60
N ASN A 268 -17.70 -1.79 -3.69
CA ASN A 268 -17.41 -2.60 -2.50
C ASN A 268 -17.08 -4.06 -2.85
N THR A 269 -16.10 -4.21 -3.73
CA THR A 269 -15.66 -5.51 -4.24
C THR A 269 -14.14 -5.70 -4.06
N VAL A 270 -13.74 -6.96 -4.11
CA VAL A 270 -12.35 -7.37 -4.39
C VAL A 270 -12.34 -8.12 -5.71
N THR A 271 -11.52 -7.65 -6.62
CA THR A 271 -11.33 -8.26 -7.94
C THR A 271 -10.08 -9.12 -7.94
N LEU A 272 -10.24 -10.35 -8.45
CA LEU A 272 -9.20 -11.36 -8.58
C LEU A 272 -8.74 -11.41 -10.04
N PHE A 273 -7.43 -11.40 -10.24
CA PHE A 273 -6.78 -11.62 -11.53
C PHE A 273 -5.80 -12.78 -11.41
N GLU A 274 -5.81 -13.68 -12.39
CA GLU A 274 -4.70 -14.59 -12.61
C GLU A 274 -3.57 -13.86 -13.33
N ARG A 275 -2.34 -14.09 -12.90
CA ARG A 275 -1.15 -13.51 -13.48
C ARG A 275 -0.33 -14.56 -14.20
N ASP A 276 -0.07 -14.36 -15.47
CA ASP A 276 0.96 -15.10 -16.20
C ASP A 276 2.35 -14.63 -15.72
N LYS A 277 3.13 -15.53 -15.12
CA LYS A 277 4.42 -15.21 -14.53
C LYS A 277 5.49 -14.88 -15.56
N ASP A 278 5.36 -15.39 -16.78
CA ASP A 278 6.35 -15.22 -17.84
C ASP A 278 6.13 -13.91 -18.61
N THR A 279 4.88 -13.59 -18.92
CA THR A 279 4.51 -12.40 -19.70
C THR A 279 4.08 -11.21 -18.85
N GLY A 280 3.79 -11.42 -17.56
CA GLY A 280 3.27 -10.40 -16.63
C GLY A 280 1.79 -10.06 -16.86
N LEU A 281 1.15 -10.60 -17.91
CA LEU A 281 -0.22 -10.28 -18.26
C LEU A 281 -1.23 -10.78 -17.23
N LEU A 282 -2.31 -10.04 -17.08
CA LEU A 282 -3.41 -10.34 -16.17
C LEU A 282 -4.64 -10.85 -16.93
N ARG A 283 -5.27 -11.87 -16.41
CA ARG A 283 -6.58 -12.35 -16.82
C ARG A 283 -7.60 -12.10 -15.73
N PHE A 284 -8.64 -11.33 -16.03
CA PHE A 284 -9.75 -11.10 -15.10
C PHE A 284 -10.43 -12.43 -14.75
N MET A 285 -10.52 -12.74 -13.47
CA MET A 285 -11.18 -13.94 -12.99
C MET A 285 -12.59 -13.63 -12.48
N ASN A 286 -12.68 -12.77 -11.47
CA ASN A 286 -13.98 -12.39 -10.90
C ASN A 286 -13.84 -11.10 -10.08
N SER A 287 -14.95 -10.36 -9.95
CA SER A 287 -15.10 -9.27 -8.97
C SER A 287 -16.18 -9.69 -7.98
N LEU A 288 -15.82 -9.76 -6.71
CA LEU A 288 -16.61 -10.38 -5.66
C LEU A 288 -16.96 -9.35 -4.60
N PRO A 289 -18.24 -9.24 -4.19
CA PRO A 289 -18.64 -8.34 -3.13
C PRO A 289 -17.97 -8.72 -1.80
N ILE A 290 -17.60 -7.71 -1.03
CA ILE A 290 -17.14 -7.87 0.35
C ILE A 290 -18.28 -7.52 1.29
N SER A 291 -18.16 -7.96 2.56
CA SER A 291 -19.08 -7.55 3.61
C SER A 291 -18.53 -6.30 4.28
N GLY A 292 -19.06 -5.13 3.93
CA GLY A 292 -18.61 -3.85 4.45
C GLY A 292 -18.61 -2.76 3.38
N ASP A 293 -18.20 -1.55 3.76
CA ASP A 293 -18.22 -0.39 2.89
C ASP A 293 -16.86 0.32 2.83
N TYR A 294 -16.45 0.72 1.62
CA TYR A 294 -15.20 1.37 1.30
C TYR A 294 -13.96 0.53 1.66
N PRO A 295 -13.68 -0.57 0.94
CA PRO A 295 -12.49 -1.41 1.16
C PRO A 295 -11.20 -0.66 0.80
N LYS A 296 -10.69 0.11 1.77
CA LYS A 296 -9.55 1.01 1.60
C LYS A 296 -8.22 0.28 1.47
N ASP A 297 -8.07 -0.83 2.19
CA ASP A 297 -6.91 -1.73 2.07
C ASP A 297 -7.35 -3.19 2.13
N ILE A 298 -6.56 -4.04 1.52
CA ILE A 298 -6.66 -5.48 1.58
C ILE A 298 -5.31 -6.06 1.96
N SER A 299 -5.30 -7.15 2.68
CA SER A 299 -4.05 -7.85 3.03
C SER A 299 -4.25 -9.35 3.02
N LEU A 300 -3.41 -10.05 2.26
CA LEU A 300 -3.36 -11.51 2.31
C LEU A 300 -2.74 -11.93 3.64
N PHE A 301 -3.30 -12.96 4.25
CA PHE A 301 -2.64 -13.65 5.34
C PHE A 301 -1.34 -14.31 4.86
N PRO A 302 -0.39 -14.58 5.76
CA PRO A 302 0.88 -15.21 5.39
C PRO A 302 0.76 -16.58 4.70
N ASP A 303 -0.36 -17.26 4.87
CA ASP A 303 -0.67 -18.53 4.20
C ASP A 303 -1.08 -18.41 2.73
N GLY A 304 -1.29 -17.17 2.25
CA GLY A 304 -1.72 -16.88 0.88
C GLY A 304 -3.15 -17.33 0.53
N ARG A 305 -3.89 -17.93 1.49
CA ARG A 305 -5.25 -18.44 1.29
C ARG A 305 -6.33 -17.53 1.86
N HIS A 306 -6.00 -16.80 2.92
CA HIS A 306 -6.95 -15.95 3.60
C HIS A 306 -6.71 -14.48 3.26
N LEU A 307 -7.80 -13.70 3.31
CA LEU A 307 -7.82 -12.27 2.98
C LEU A 307 -8.51 -11.51 4.11
N ALA A 308 -7.88 -10.43 4.56
CA ALA A 308 -8.50 -9.40 5.39
C ALA A 308 -8.76 -8.15 4.58
N VAL A 309 -9.91 -7.53 4.77
CA VAL A 309 -10.35 -6.32 4.08
C VAL A 309 -10.65 -5.24 5.12
N ALA A 310 -10.00 -4.07 4.99
CA ALA A 310 -10.24 -2.91 5.84
C ALA A 310 -11.35 -2.03 5.24
N ASN A 311 -12.54 -2.11 5.79
CA ASN A 311 -13.74 -1.40 5.34
C ASN A 311 -13.84 -0.06 6.08
N HIS A 312 -13.29 0.98 5.48
CA HIS A 312 -13.07 2.27 6.13
C HIS A 312 -14.35 2.97 6.56
N GLN A 313 -15.40 2.96 5.71
CA GLN A 313 -16.65 3.69 5.99
C GLN A 313 -17.59 2.90 6.91
N SER A 314 -17.60 1.57 6.81
CA SER A 314 -18.40 0.76 7.74
C SER A 314 -17.72 0.51 9.09
N ASN A 315 -16.49 1.03 9.30
CA ASN A 315 -15.74 0.89 10.56
C ASN A 315 -15.54 -0.56 10.99
N GLU A 316 -15.13 -1.42 10.07
CA GLU A 316 -14.96 -2.84 10.35
C GLU A 316 -13.92 -3.49 9.45
N MET A 317 -13.51 -4.70 9.79
CA MET A 317 -12.78 -5.60 8.90
C MET A 317 -13.61 -6.82 8.58
N SER A 318 -13.57 -7.27 7.34
CA SER A 318 -14.14 -8.54 6.89
C SER A 318 -13.05 -9.53 6.47
N PHE A 319 -13.36 -10.83 6.56
CA PHE A 319 -12.38 -11.91 6.42
C PHE A 319 -12.90 -13.01 5.52
N PHE A 320 -12.04 -13.47 4.62
CA PHE A 320 -12.43 -14.45 3.61
C PHE A 320 -11.35 -15.51 3.41
N THR A 321 -11.76 -16.72 3.07
CA THR A 321 -10.92 -17.71 2.39
C THR A 321 -11.08 -17.53 0.89
N ILE A 322 -9.98 -17.50 0.16
CA ILE A 322 -9.97 -17.40 -1.30
C ILE A 322 -9.96 -18.80 -1.89
N ASP A 323 -10.96 -19.12 -2.66
CA ASP A 323 -10.96 -20.30 -3.53
C ASP A 323 -10.54 -19.86 -4.94
N TYR A 324 -9.25 -20.00 -5.24
CA TYR A 324 -8.67 -19.58 -6.51
C TYR A 324 -9.17 -20.42 -7.69
N GLU A 325 -9.52 -21.69 -7.46
CA GLU A 325 -10.02 -22.60 -8.51
C GLU A 325 -11.44 -22.24 -8.94
N ARG A 326 -12.31 -21.95 -7.96
CA ARG A 326 -13.70 -21.57 -8.20
C ARG A 326 -13.92 -20.08 -8.34
N ASN A 327 -12.88 -19.27 -8.10
CA ASN A 327 -12.92 -17.80 -8.12
C ASN A 327 -13.96 -17.24 -7.13
N LEU A 328 -13.90 -17.69 -5.86
CA LEU A 328 -14.82 -17.31 -4.80
C LEU A 328 -14.10 -16.71 -3.59
N LEU A 329 -14.79 -15.81 -2.90
CA LEU A 329 -14.47 -15.38 -1.54
C LEU A 329 -15.49 -15.99 -0.59
N ILE A 330 -15.02 -16.80 0.35
CA ILE A 330 -15.87 -17.49 1.34
C ILE A 330 -15.62 -16.80 2.68
N MET A 331 -16.63 -16.14 3.23
CA MET A 331 -16.50 -15.49 4.53
C MET A 331 -16.23 -16.54 5.61
N ASN A 332 -15.17 -16.37 6.38
CA ASN A 332 -14.70 -17.33 7.39
C ASN A 332 -14.75 -16.78 8.83
N GLN A 333 -15.05 -15.50 8.99
CA GLN A 333 -15.23 -14.87 10.29
C GLN A 333 -16.28 -13.76 10.18
N ARG A 334 -17.05 -13.56 11.27
CA ARG A 334 -17.88 -12.34 11.42
C ARG A 334 -17.01 -11.10 11.40
N ASN A 335 -17.51 -9.99 10.83
CA ASN A 335 -16.80 -8.73 10.83
C ASN A 335 -16.38 -8.29 12.22
N ILE A 336 -15.20 -7.67 12.31
CA ILE A 336 -14.67 -7.10 13.55
C ILE A 336 -14.74 -5.58 13.46
N ASP A 337 -15.29 -4.95 14.50
CA ASP A 337 -15.37 -3.49 14.61
C ASP A 337 -13.95 -2.88 14.73
N VAL A 338 -13.62 -1.98 13.84
CA VAL A 338 -12.39 -1.19 13.83
C VAL A 338 -12.70 0.19 13.28
N ASN A 339 -12.58 1.23 14.09
CA ASN A 339 -12.94 2.56 13.63
C ASN A 339 -12.00 3.05 12.55
N GLN A 340 -12.54 3.41 11.39
CA GLN A 340 -11.84 3.95 10.22
C GLN A 340 -10.51 3.26 9.89
N PRO A 341 -10.49 1.92 9.67
CA PRO A 341 -9.27 1.21 9.34
C PRO A 341 -8.72 1.68 7.98
N ASN A 342 -7.42 1.93 7.93
CA ASN A 342 -6.74 2.45 6.74
C ASN A 342 -5.81 1.45 6.07
N CYS A 343 -5.16 0.61 6.86
CA CYS A 343 -4.28 -0.44 6.34
C CYS A 343 -4.12 -1.59 7.33
N ILE A 344 -3.76 -2.76 6.80
CA ILE A 344 -3.50 -3.98 7.56
C ILE A 344 -2.13 -4.51 7.19
N ARG A 345 -1.32 -4.93 8.20
CA ARG A 345 -0.03 -5.62 7.98
C ARG A 345 0.06 -6.84 8.88
N PHE A 346 0.41 -7.96 8.25
CA PHE A 346 0.77 -9.19 8.95
C PHE A 346 2.28 -9.23 9.15
N VAL A 347 2.70 -9.66 10.33
CA VAL A 347 4.11 -9.74 10.73
C VAL A 347 4.37 -11.07 11.40
N LYS A 348 5.43 -11.76 10.97
CA LYS A 348 5.96 -12.93 11.67
C LYS A 348 6.66 -12.45 12.93
N LEU A 349 6.35 -13.06 14.06
CA LEU A 349 7.02 -12.75 15.32
C LEU A 349 8.45 -13.34 15.33
N PRO A 350 9.37 -12.67 16.06
CA PRO A 350 10.75 -13.12 16.22
C PRO A 350 10.89 -14.54 16.76
#